data_383c093abdc28cc5b3cdd8a9ea6dcab9
#
_entry.id   383c093abdc28cc5b3cdd8a9ea6dcab9
#
_cell.length_a   1.000
_cell.length_b   1.000
_cell.length_c   1.000
_cell.angle_alpha   90.00
_cell.angle_beta   90.00
_cell.angle_gamma   90.00
#
_symmetry.space_group_name_H-M   'P 1'
#
loop_
_entity.id
_entity.type
_entity.pdbx_description
1 polymer ?
#
loop_
_entity_poly.entity_id
_entity_poly.type
_entity_poly.pdbx_seq_one_letter_code
_entity_poly.pdbx_strand_id
1 'polypeptide(L)'
;MGTLVTASSIRKSSIQHHHLQWRNTSLLPSCEICNRLLFPRKMLHLHTLSALPSPSRRGVLQACVVTSGLMFAVGLLIRQGSHLVVKEGWPIYDCFTLVSFDFETWHLELIAGLVILISSARFLLLKTWPNFAESSEASNQMVLSQLEPLDYILVACLPGLSEELLFRGALMPLFGLDWKSVLVVAAMFGVLHLGSGRKYSFAIWATFVGLAYGYATIISSSIIVPMTSHALNNLVGTILWRYISDTSEQGLE
;
A
#
# COMPACT_ATOMS: atom_id res chain seq x y z
N MET A 1 16.71 9.24 75.58
CA MET A 1 15.48 8.46 75.62
C MET A 1 15.07 8.25 74.19
N GLY A 2 15.36 7.19 73.53
CA GLY A 2 14.71 5.84 73.59
C GLY A 2 13.61 5.88 72.57
N THR A 3 13.44 5.11 71.67
CA THR A 3 13.67 3.73 71.23
C THR A 3 13.20 3.60 69.78
N LEU A 4 13.90 3.03 68.83
CA LEU A 4 13.87 1.69 68.31
C LEU A 4 12.52 1.14 67.76
N VAL A 5 12.66 0.50 66.55
CA VAL A 5 11.94 -0.70 66.00
C VAL A 5 10.81 -0.40 65.04
N THR A 6 10.58 -1.04 63.92
CA THR A 6 11.06 -2.33 63.34
C THR A 6 10.69 -2.40 61.87
N ALA A 7 11.45 -3.16 61.08
CA ALA A 7 11.13 -3.56 59.73
C ALA A 7 9.97 -4.54 59.67
N SER A 8 9.08 -4.42 58.70
CA SER A 8 8.14 -5.49 58.31
C SER A 8 8.27 -5.82 56.83
N SER A 9 8.68 -7.02 56.66
CA SER A 9 8.76 -7.93 55.49
C SER A 9 7.54 -7.81 54.58
N ILE A 10 7.76 -7.49 53.31
CA ILE A 10 6.78 -7.72 52.23
C ILE A 10 7.18 -8.98 51.49
N ARG A 11 6.31 -9.98 51.58
CA ARG A 11 6.40 -11.29 50.89
C ARG A 11 6.39 -11.08 49.40
N LYS A 12 7.39 -11.65 48.73
CA LYS A 12 7.35 -11.95 47.29
C LYS A 12 6.42 -13.15 47.07
N SER A 13 5.30 -12.94 46.35
CA SER A 13 4.51 -14.05 45.82
C SER A 13 5.12 -14.50 44.51
N SER A 14 5.58 -15.72 44.49
CA SER A 14 6.09 -16.48 43.35
C SER A 14 4.90 -16.84 42.43
N ILE A 15 4.92 -16.35 41.19
CA ILE A 15 4.04 -16.84 40.15
C ILE A 15 4.79 -17.93 39.40
N GLN A 16 4.30 -19.15 39.53
CA GLN A 16 4.78 -20.32 38.79
C GLN A 16 4.35 -20.20 37.32
N HIS A 17 5.31 -20.12 36.43
CA HIS A 17 5.12 -20.33 35.00
C HIS A 17 5.04 -21.84 34.72
N HIS A 18 3.90 -22.31 34.28
CA HIS A 18 3.74 -23.62 33.67
C HIS A 18 4.36 -23.60 32.27
N HIS A 19 5.50 -24.28 32.12
CA HIS A 19 6.07 -24.62 30.82
C HIS A 19 5.21 -25.71 30.14
N LEU A 20 4.55 -25.33 29.04
CA LEU A 20 4.03 -26.28 28.06
C LEU A 20 5.09 -26.46 26.98
N GLN A 21 5.67 -27.61 26.99
CA GLN A 21 6.73 -28.06 26.09
C GLN A 21 6.08 -28.62 24.81
N TRP A 22 6.15 -27.86 23.71
CA TRP A 22 5.76 -28.33 22.39
C TRP A 22 7.02 -28.85 21.65
N ARG A 23 6.93 -30.09 21.15
CA ARG A 23 8.00 -30.76 20.40
C ARG A 23 8.16 -30.11 19.02
N ASN A 24 9.38 -29.71 18.73
CA ASN A 24 9.88 -29.35 17.41
C ASN A 24 9.70 -30.49 16.40
N THR A 25 9.03 -30.18 15.28
CA THR A 25 9.24 -30.84 14.00
C THR A 25 9.45 -29.76 12.94
N SER A 26 10.64 -29.19 12.90
CA SER A 26 11.09 -28.29 11.84
C SER A 26 11.72 -29.12 10.72
N LEU A 27 11.02 -29.25 9.61
CA LEU A 27 11.56 -29.76 8.36
C LEU A 27 11.46 -28.64 7.27
N LEU A 28 12.21 -27.56 7.47
CA LEU A 28 12.69 -26.69 6.37
C LEU A 28 13.86 -25.88 6.92
N PRO A 29 15.01 -25.82 6.22
CA PRO A 29 16.15 -25.01 6.68
C PRO A 29 15.76 -23.53 6.55
N SER A 30 15.63 -22.85 7.69
CA SER A 30 15.52 -21.39 7.78
C SER A 30 16.73 -20.78 7.11
N CYS A 31 16.54 -20.11 6.01
CA CYS A 31 17.63 -19.40 5.35
C CYS A 31 18.00 -18.16 6.20
N GLU A 32 18.96 -18.34 7.09
CA GLU A 32 19.50 -17.32 8.00
C GLU A 32 20.05 -16.09 7.24
N ILE A 33 20.43 -16.29 5.99
CA ILE A 33 20.88 -15.25 5.05
C ILE A 33 19.71 -14.37 4.61
N CYS A 34 18.53 -14.96 4.37
CA CYS A 34 17.32 -14.19 4.05
C CYS A 34 16.88 -13.27 5.21
N ASN A 35 16.99 -13.77 6.45
CA ASN A 35 16.58 -13.01 7.63
C ASN A 35 17.54 -11.84 7.94
N ARG A 36 18.85 -12.00 7.71
CA ARG A 36 19.86 -10.92 7.90
C ARG A 36 19.82 -9.86 6.79
N LEU A 37 19.42 -10.22 5.58
CA LEU A 37 19.33 -9.31 4.44
C LEU A 37 18.02 -8.50 4.42
N LEU A 38 16.96 -9.00 5.06
CA LEU A 38 15.64 -8.39 4.99
C LEU A 38 15.38 -7.32 6.07
N PHE A 39 16.03 -7.37 7.26
CA PHE A 39 15.81 -6.35 8.31
C PHE A 39 17.04 -6.04 9.15
N PRO A 40 17.45 -4.77 9.27
CA PRO A 40 18.39 -4.35 10.30
C PRO A 40 17.70 -4.35 11.67
N ARG A 41 18.37 -4.91 12.67
CA ARG A 41 17.99 -5.13 14.09
C ARG A 41 17.42 -3.92 14.89
N LYS A 42 17.11 -2.78 14.25
CA LYS A 42 16.63 -1.55 14.91
C LYS A 42 15.11 -1.39 14.98
N MET A 43 14.31 -2.34 14.46
CA MET A 43 12.84 -2.24 14.51
C MET A 43 12.19 -2.69 15.83
N LEU A 44 12.96 -3.07 16.84
CA LEU A 44 12.43 -3.62 18.10
C LEU A 44 11.88 -2.56 19.08
N HIS A 45 11.85 -1.27 18.73
CA HIS A 45 11.38 -0.19 19.63
C HIS A 45 10.03 0.44 19.24
N LEU A 46 9.27 -0.16 18.31
CA LEU A 46 7.99 0.43 17.87
C LEU A 46 6.76 0.01 18.72
N HIS A 47 6.97 -0.67 19.85
CA HIS A 47 5.88 -1.16 20.72
C HIS A 47 5.22 -0.11 21.62
N THR A 48 5.53 1.18 21.49
CA THR A 48 4.94 2.25 22.32
C THR A 48 4.20 3.34 21.55
N LEU A 49 3.75 3.08 20.32
CA LEU A 49 2.70 3.91 19.73
C LEU A 49 1.36 3.38 20.21
N SER A 50 0.92 3.94 21.34
CA SER A 50 -0.36 3.68 21.99
C SER A 50 -1.51 3.66 20.97
N ALA A 51 -1.99 2.48 20.71
CA ALA A 51 -3.35 1.99 20.67
C ALA A 51 -4.45 2.98 20.26
N LEU A 52 -4.46 3.46 19.03
CA LEU A 52 -5.73 3.59 18.35
C LEU A 52 -6.21 2.15 18.06
N PRO A 53 -7.45 1.77 18.43
CA PRO A 53 -7.93 0.44 18.15
C PRO A 53 -7.80 0.15 16.65
N SER A 54 -7.13 -0.93 16.29
CA SER A 54 -7.01 -1.34 14.89
C SER A 54 -8.43 -1.52 14.32
N PRO A 55 -8.72 -0.97 13.14
CA PRO A 55 -10.05 -1.07 12.56
C PRO A 55 -10.40 -2.56 12.33
N SER A 56 -11.66 -2.92 12.59
CA SER A 56 -12.12 -4.29 12.36
C SER A 56 -12.03 -4.67 10.88
N ARG A 57 -11.85 -5.96 10.56
CA ARG A 57 -11.88 -6.49 9.18
C ARG A 57 -13.04 -5.90 8.36
N ARG A 58 -14.26 -5.94 8.92
CA ARG A 58 -15.46 -5.39 8.27
C ARG A 58 -15.33 -3.88 8.00
N GLY A 59 -14.76 -3.13 8.93
CA GLY A 59 -14.54 -1.69 8.76
C GLY A 59 -13.56 -1.38 7.64
N VAL A 60 -12.45 -2.14 7.55
CA VAL A 60 -11.47 -1.99 6.46
C VAL A 60 -12.08 -2.31 5.11
N LEU A 61 -12.77 -3.45 4.99
CA LEU A 61 -13.40 -3.85 3.73
C LEU A 61 -14.49 -2.86 3.29
N GLN A 62 -15.33 -2.41 4.22
CA GLN A 62 -16.34 -1.41 3.92
C GLN A 62 -15.73 -0.09 3.47
N ALA A 63 -14.70 0.40 4.15
CA ALA A 63 -14.00 1.62 3.75
C ALA A 63 -13.38 1.46 2.36
N CYS A 64 -12.71 0.35 2.07
CA CYS A 64 -12.13 0.05 0.78
C CYS A 64 -13.19 0.05 -0.34
N VAL A 65 -14.30 -0.67 -0.16
CA VAL A 65 -15.38 -0.76 -1.17
C VAL A 65 -16.03 0.61 -1.39
N VAL A 66 -16.34 1.35 -0.32
CA VAL A 66 -17.00 2.65 -0.44
C VAL A 66 -16.09 3.68 -1.11
N THR A 67 -14.85 3.80 -0.67
CA THR A 67 -13.91 4.79 -1.25
C THR A 67 -13.57 4.45 -2.70
N SER A 68 -13.29 3.17 -3.01
CA SER A 68 -13.03 2.73 -4.37
C SER A 68 -14.25 2.90 -5.27
N GLY A 69 -15.45 2.57 -4.77
CA GLY A 69 -16.71 2.77 -5.50
C GLY A 69 -16.98 4.23 -5.83
N LEU A 70 -16.75 5.14 -4.87
CA LEU A 70 -16.88 6.58 -5.10
C LEU A 70 -15.87 7.09 -6.13
N MET A 71 -14.59 6.73 -6.01
CA MET A 71 -13.56 7.13 -6.98
C MET A 71 -13.88 6.60 -8.38
N PHE A 72 -14.31 5.34 -8.47
CA PHE A 72 -14.71 4.73 -9.74
C PHE A 72 -15.90 5.48 -10.37
N ALA A 73 -16.95 5.78 -9.58
CA ALA A 73 -18.10 6.53 -10.04
C ALA A 73 -17.74 7.94 -10.53
N VAL A 74 -16.91 8.67 -9.76
CA VAL A 74 -16.42 10.01 -10.16
C VAL A 74 -15.59 9.93 -11.43
N GLY A 75 -14.69 8.95 -11.56
CA GLY A 75 -13.92 8.72 -12.78
C GLY A 75 -14.79 8.50 -14.00
N LEU A 76 -15.83 7.66 -13.89
CA LEU A 76 -16.79 7.44 -14.97
C LEU A 76 -17.61 8.71 -15.30
N LEU A 77 -18.06 9.44 -14.29
CA LEU A 77 -18.82 10.68 -14.50
C LEU A 77 -17.99 11.73 -15.22
N ILE A 78 -16.71 11.90 -14.88
CA ILE A 78 -15.82 12.83 -15.57
C ILE A 78 -15.61 12.40 -17.02
N ARG A 79 -15.33 11.11 -17.27
CA ARG A 79 -15.16 10.57 -18.63
C ARG A 79 -16.41 10.78 -19.47
N GLN A 80 -17.57 10.38 -18.95
CA GLN A 80 -18.84 10.56 -19.65
C GLN A 80 -19.18 12.02 -19.86
N GLY A 81 -18.97 12.86 -18.85
CA GLY A 81 -19.19 14.30 -18.93
C GLY A 81 -18.31 14.96 -20.00
N SER A 82 -17.00 14.64 -20.04
CA SER A 82 -16.08 15.18 -21.04
C SER A 82 -16.54 14.81 -22.47
N HIS A 83 -16.94 13.56 -22.67
CA HIS A 83 -17.40 13.07 -23.96
C HIS A 83 -18.68 13.79 -24.45
N LEU A 84 -19.65 14.00 -23.55
CA LEU A 84 -20.89 14.70 -23.88
C LEU A 84 -20.62 16.18 -24.21
N VAL A 85 -19.81 16.84 -23.42
CA VAL A 85 -19.49 18.27 -23.60
C VAL A 85 -18.69 18.51 -24.88
N VAL A 86 -17.80 17.60 -25.28
CA VAL A 86 -17.11 17.65 -26.58
C VAL A 86 -18.09 17.51 -27.73
N LYS A 87 -19.08 16.63 -27.63
CA LYS A 87 -20.14 16.48 -28.65
C LYS A 87 -20.97 17.76 -28.84
N GLU A 88 -21.12 18.54 -27.79
CA GLU A 88 -21.77 19.86 -27.85
C GLU A 88 -20.84 20.97 -28.40
N GLY A 89 -19.62 20.64 -28.82
CA GLY A 89 -18.67 21.56 -29.46
C GLY A 89 -17.81 22.38 -28.49
N TRP A 90 -17.73 22.01 -27.22
CA TRP A 90 -16.88 22.71 -26.25
C TRP A 90 -15.40 22.35 -26.45
N PRO A 91 -14.46 23.30 -26.32
CA PRO A 91 -13.04 23.09 -26.57
C PRO A 91 -12.33 22.44 -25.37
N ILE A 92 -12.75 21.25 -24.98
CA ILE A 92 -12.10 20.43 -23.96
C ILE A 92 -11.65 19.09 -24.54
N TYR A 93 -10.81 18.39 -23.82
CA TYR A 93 -10.35 17.08 -24.23
C TYR A 93 -11.38 15.98 -23.90
N ASP A 94 -11.61 15.08 -24.84
CA ASP A 94 -12.45 13.89 -24.64
C ASP A 94 -11.64 12.77 -24.01
N CYS A 95 -11.95 12.44 -22.76
CA CYS A 95 -11.25 11.39 -22.02
C CYS A 95 -11.40 10.02 -22.64
N PHE A 96 -12.49 9.73 -23.40
CA PHE A 96 -12.68 8.45 -24.06
C PHE A 96 -11.75 8.27 -25.27
N THR A 97 -11.52 9.33 -26.01
CA THR A 97 -10.67 9.27 -27.21
C THR A 97 -9.20 9.29 -26.89
N LEU A 98 -8.80 9.97 -25.80
CA LEU A 98 -7.40 10.08 -25.42
C LEU A 98 -6.86 8.84 -24.68
N VAL A 99 -7.70 8.22 -23.83
CA VAL A 99 -7.32 7.04 -23.05
C VAL A 99 -8.40 6.00 -23.14
N SER A 100 -8.13 4.90 -23.83
CA SER A 100 -9.07 3.81 -24.09
C SER A 100 -8.98 2.67 -23.06
N PHE A 101 -9.84 1.67 -23.22
CA PHE A 101 -9.75 0.37 -22.55
C PHE A 101 -9.16 -0.71 -23.48
N ASP A 102 -8.54 -0.32 -24.58
CA ASP A 102 -7.96 -1.25 -25.52
C ASP A 102 -6.75 -1.96 -24.93
N PHE A 103 -6.56 -3.20 -25.32
CA PHE A 103 -5.46 -4.03 -24.85
C PHE A 103 -4.77 -4.70 -26.03
N GLU A 104 -3.45 -4.52 -26.10
CA GLU A 104 -2.57 -5.14 -27.07
C GLU A 104 -1.55 -6.05 -26.36
N THR A 105 -1.02 -7.04 -27.07
CA THR A 105 -0.12 -8.05 -26.48
C THR A 105 1.15 -7.44 -25.87
N TRP A 106 1.72 -6.41 -26.49
CA TRP A 106 2.91 -5.71 -25.96
C TRP A 106 2.63 -4.96 -24.63
N HIS A 107 1.36 -4.68 -24.31
CA HIS A 107 1.00 -4.12 -23.00
C HIS A 107 1.40 -5.03 -21.86
N LEU A 108 1.48 -6.36 -22.08
CA LEU A 108 1.98 -7.31 -21.06
C LEU A 108 3.43 -7.04 -20.68
N GLU A 109 4.27 -6.69 -21.66
CA GLU A 109 5.68 -6.36 -21.41
C GLU A 109 5.79 -5.07 -20.57
N LEU A 110 4.97 -4.06 -20.90
CA LEU A 110 4.94 -2.81 -20.16
C LEU A 110 4.42 -3.01 -18.74
N ILE A 111 3.36 -3.80 -18.54
CA ILE A 111 2.83 -4.17 -17.22
C ILE A 111 3.91 -4.90 -16.40
N ALA A 112 4.56 -5.91 -16.98
CA ALA A 112 5.61 -6.67 -16.31
C ALA A 112 6.78 -5.75 -15.91
N GLY A 113 7.22 -4.89 -16.82
CA GLY A 113 8.27 -3.89 -16.57
C GLY A 113 7.92 -2.94 -15.43
N LEU A 114 6.69 -2.42 -15.39
CA LEU A 114 6.20 -1.55 -14.32
C LEU A 114 6.13 -2.28 -12.98
N VAL A 115 5.63 -3.52 -12.96
CA VAL A 115 5.56 -4.32 -11.72
C VAL A 115 6.96 -4.56 -11.17
N ILE A 116 7.91 -4.95 -12.02
CA ILE A 116 9.31 -5.17 -11.61
C ILE A 116 9.94 -3.87 -11.11
N LEU A 117 9.82 -2.78 -11.87
CA LEU A 117 10.39 -1.48 -11.53
C LEU A 117 9.88 -0.98 -10.17
N ILE A 118 8.57 -0.92 -10.00
CA ILE A 118 7.94 -0.35 -8.81
C ILE A 118 8.17 -1.25 -7.60
N SER A 119 8.04 -2.57 -7.72
CA SER A 119 8.30 -3.50 -6.63
C SER A 119 9.76 -3.47 -6.19
N SER A 120 10.72 -3.43 -7.14
CA SER A 120 12.15 -3.34 -6.84
C SER A 120 12.51 -2.01 -6.17
N ALA A 121 11.99 -0.89 -6.69
CA ALA A 121 12.20 0.43 -6.10
C ALA A 121 11.61 0.51 -4.67
N ARG A 122 10.40 -0.01 -4.46
CA ARG A 122 9.79 -0.10 -3.13
C ARG A 122 10.65 -0.92 -2.17
N PHE A 123 11.13 -2.08 -2.60
CA PHE A 123 12.00 -2.92 -1.79
C PHE A 123 13.30 -2.21 -1.39
N LEU A 124 13.91 -1.50 -2.33
CA LEU A 124 15.11 -0.69 -2.06
C LEU A 124 14.82 0.41 -1.04
N LEU A 125 13.71 1.15 -1.20
CA LEU A 125 13.32 2.22 -0.29
C LEU A 125 13.00 1.71 1.11
N LEU A 126 12.35 0.57 1.24
CA LEU A 126 12.11 -0.07 2.55
C LEU A 126 13.41 -0.38 3.30
N LYS A 127 14.51 -0.65 2.58
CA LYS A 127 15.83 -0.92 3.18
C LYS A 127 16.66 0.34 3.46
N THR A 128 16.53 1.36 2.62
CA THR A 128 17.44 2.52 2.63
C THR A 128 16.83 3.77 3.24
N TRP A 129 15.49 3.85 3.32
CA TRP A 129 14.79 5.04 3.81
C TRP A 129 13.91 4.73 5.02
N PRO A 130 14.41 4.88 6.26
CA PRO A 130 13.70 4.52 7.49
C PRO A 130 12.31 5.14 7.62
N ASN A 131 12.16 6.44 7.30
CA ASN A 131 10.86 7.12 7.37
C ASN A 131 9.82 6.52 6.42
N PHE A 132 10.25 6.02 5.26
CA PHE A 132 9.39 5.32 4.32
C PHE A 132 9.02 3.93 4.85
N ALA A 133 9.98 3.21 5.41
CA ALA A 133 9.76 1.89 5.99
C ALA A 133 8.74 1.95 7.14
N GLU A 134 8.93 2.88 8.10
CA GLU A 134 8.00 3.09 9.21
C GLU A 134 6.59 3.46 8.73
N SER A 135 6.49 4.38 7.77
CA SER A 135 5.21 4.82 7.21
C SER A 135 4.48 3.70 6.47
N SER A 136 5.24 2.87 5.73
CA SER A 136 4.70 1.72 5.02
C SER A 136 4.23 0.64 5.99
N GLU A 137 5.01 0.35 7.04
CA GLU A 137 4.66 -0.63 8.06
C GLU A 137 3.41 -0.22 8.83
N ALA A 138 3.33 1.03 9.31
CA ALA A 138 2.15 1.54 10.00
C ALA A 138 0.88 1.45 9.14
N SER A 139 1.00 1.77 7.84
CA SER A 139 -0.11 1.67 6.88
C SER A 139 -0.53 0.21 6.65
N ASN A 140 0.42 -0.69 6.48
CA ASN A 140 0.16 -2.11 6.26
C ASN A 140 -0.48 -2.74 7.51
N GLN A 141 0.03 -2.46 8.70
CA GLN A 141 -0.56 -2.94 9.95
C GLN A 141 -2.00 -2.46 10.11
N MET A 142 -2.28 -1.19 9.84
CA MET A 142 -3.62 -0.63 9.94
C MET A 142 -4.61 -1.32 8.99
N VAL A 143 -4.18 -1.65 7.78
CA VAL A 143 -5.07 -2.19 6.75
C VAL A 143 -5.08 -3.71 6.75
N LEU A 144 -3.93 -4.37 6.85
CA LEU A 144 -3.77 -5.80 6.52
C LEU A 144 -3.83 -6.73 7.73
N SER A 145 -3.54 -6.25 8.95
CA SER A 145 -3.41 -7.11 10.14
C SER A 145 -4.67 -7.92 10.49
N GLN A 146 -5.85 -7.42 10.14
CA GLN A 146 -7.12 -8.05 10.46
C GLN A 146 -7.77 -8.79 9.28
N LEU A 147 -7.10 -8.77 8.11
CA LEU A 147 -7.65 -9.34 6.88
C LEU A 147 -7.28 -10.81 6.70
N GLU A 148 -8.18 -11.54 6.07
CA GLU A 148 -7.97 -12.91 5.62
C GLU A 148 -7.32 -12.94 4.22
N PRO A 149 -6.69 -14.05 3.80
CA PRO A 149 -5.97 -14.12 2.52
C PRO A 149 -6.78 -13.72 1.29
N LEU A 150 -8.08 -14.04 1.24
CA LEU A 150 -8.95 -13.66 0.11
C LEU A 150 -9.25 -12.16 0.09
N ASP A 151 -9.25 -11.50 1.24
CA ASP A 151 -9.48 -10.06 1.33
C ASP A 151 -8.36 -9.26 0.68
N TYR A 152 -7.14 -9.83 0.61
CA TYR A 152 -5.99 -9.18 -0.02
C TYR A 152 -6.21 -8.90 -1.49
N ILE A 153 -6.91 -9.78 -2.20
CA ILE A 153 -7.26 -9.55 -3.61
C ILE A 153 -8.14 -8.32 -3.72
N LEU A 154 -9.15 -8.19 -2.85
CA LEU A 154 -10.08 -7.08 -2.87
C LEU A 154 -9.38 -5.75 -2.55
N VAL A 155 -8.61 -5.68 -1.45
CA VAL A 155 -7.92 -4.44 -1.03
C VAL A 155 -6.73 -4.07 -1.93
N ALA A 156 -6.20 -5.00 -2.71
CA ALA A 156 -5.18 -4.73 -3.71
C ALA A 156 -5.80 -4.24 -5.03
N CYS A 157 -6.85 -4.91 -5.51
CA CYS A 157 -7.41 -4.64 -6.83
C CYS A 157 -8.34 -3.42 -6.85
N LEU A 158 -9.26 -3.29 -5.90
CA LEU A 158 -10.25 -2.22 -5.96
C LEU A 158 -9.62 -0.81 -5.96
N PRO A 159 -8.68 -0.47 -5.05
CA PRO A 159 -8.00 0.82 -5.12
C PRO A 159 -7.23 0.99 -6.42
N GLY A 160 -6.44 -0.02 -6.83
CA GLY A 160 -5.66 0.04 -8.07
C GLY A 160 -6.50 0.34 -9.31
N LEU A 161 -7.68 -0.26 -9.41
CA LEU A 161 -8.60 -0.03 -10.54
C LEU A 161 -9.26 1.35 -10.46
N SER A 162 -9.79 1.72 -9.31
CA SER A 162 -10.57 2.95 -9.13
C SER A 162 -9.70 4.21 -9.16
N GLU A 163 -8.52 4.16 -8.55
CA GLU A 163 -7.55 5.25 -8.57
C GLU A 163 -7.05 5.51 -9.98
N GLU A 164 -6.68 4.47 -10.73
CA GLU A 164 -6.21 4.65 -12.09
C GLU A 164 -7.31 5.18 -13.02
N LEU A 165 -8.54 4.69 -12.88
CA LEU A 165 -9.66 5.24 -13.64
C LEU A 165 -9.86 6.73 -13.37
N LEU A 166 -9.80 7.15 -12.10
CA LEU A 166 -9.96 8.55 -11.74
C LEU A 166 -8.77 9.41 -12.21
N PHE A 167 -7.54 9.00 -11.89
CA PHE A 167 -6.36 9.84 -12.13
C PHE A 167 -5.89 9.79 -13.59
N ARG A 168 -5.75 8.60 -14.18
CA ARG A 168 -5.19 8.41 -15.53
C ARG A 168 -6.27 8.31 -16.59
N GLY A 169 -7.43 7.75 -16.24
CA GLY A 169 -8.55 7.62 -17.16
C GLY A 169 -9.43 8.86 -17.29
N ALA A 170 -9.45 9.73 -16.26
CA ALA A 170 -10.33 10.89 -16.22
C ALA A 170 -9.57 12.20 -16.02
N LEU A 171 -8.90 12.41 -14.88
CA LEU A 171 -8.27 13.70 -14.57
C LEU A 171 -7.12 14.04 -15.52
N MET A 172 -6.20 13.11 -15.78
CA MET A 172 -5.05 13.39 -16.63
C MET A 172 -5.45 13.78 -18.06
N PRO A 173 -6.36 13.07 -18.75
CA PRO A 173 -6.82 13.48 -20.09
C PRO A 173 -7.49 14.84 -20.14
N LEU A 174 -8.17 15.30 -19.07
CA LEU A 174 -8.76 16.65 -19.03
C LEU A 174 -7.71 17.77 -19.14
N PHE A 175 -6.49 17.53 -18.67
CA PHE A 175 -5.37 18.47 -18.79
C PHE A 175 -4.57 18.28 -20.09
N GLY A 176 -4.93 17.28 -20.89
CA GLY A 176 -4.17 16.82 -22.06
C GLY A 176 -3.34 15.57 -21.75
N LEU A 177 -2.90 14.89 -22.81
CA LEU A 177 -2.09 13.68 -22.68
C LEU A 177 -0.62 14.01 -22.94
N ASP A 178 -0.01 14.79 -22.03
CA ASP A 178 1.37 15.26 -22.13
C ASP A 178 2.12 15.14 -20.80
N TRP A 179 3.41 15.43 -20.80
CA TRP A 179 4.26 15.33 -19.59
C TRP A 179 3.84 16.29 -18.47
N LYS A 180 3.20 17.44 -18.80
CA LYS A 180 2.74 18.42 -17.81
C LYS A 180 1.54 17.88 -17.03
N SER A 181 0.60 17.28 -17.75
CA SER A 181 -0.56 16.62 -17.12
C SER A 181 -0.11 15.45 -16.22
N VAL A 182 0.90 14.69 -16.63
CA VAL A 182 1.50 13.63 -15.79
C VAL A 182 2.06 14.22 -14.51
N LEU A 183 2.83 15.31 -14.57
CA LEU A 183 3.41 15.94 -13.38
C LEU A 183 2.34 16.45 -12.41
N VAL A 184 1.34 17.17 -12.92
CA VAL A 184 0.26 17.72 -12.10
C VAL A 184 -0.52 16.61 -11.41
N VAL A 185 -0.95 15.59 -12.18
CA VAL A 185 -1.78 14.51 -11.65
C VAL A 185 -0.99 13.60 -10.73
N ALA A 186 0.31 13.35 -10.99
CA ALA A 186 1.16 12.60 -10.09
C ALA A 186 1.41 13.33 -8.76
N ALA A 187 1.59 14.66 -8.79
CA ALA A 187 1.71 15.46 -7.58
C ALA A 187 0.40 15.44 -6.75
N MET A 188 -0.76 15.58 -7.40
CA MET A 188 -2.07 15.45 -6.75
C MET A 188 -2.22 14.06 -6.11
N PHE A 189 -1.87 13.00 -6.84
CA PHE A 189 -1.91 11.63 -6.35
C PHE A 189 -1.04 11.45 -5.09
N GLY A 190 0.18 11.97 -5.11
CA GLY A 190 1.08 11.94 -3.95
C GLY A 190 0.55 12.69 -2.75
N VAL A 191 0.03 13.92 -2.95
CA VAL A 191 -0.54 14.75 -1.86
C VAL A 191 -1.75 14.08 -1.21
N LEU A 192 -2.61 13.45 -2.00
CA LEU A 192 -3.77 12.71 -1.47
C LEU A 192 -3.40 11.45 -0.67
N HIS A 193 -2.15 11.00 -0.77
CA HIS A 193 -1.63 9.93 0.08
C HIS A 193 -1.07 10.42 1.44
N LEU A 194 -1.09 11.74 1.70
CA LEU A 194 -0.84 12.28 3.04
C LEU A 194 -2.06 12.04 3.93
N GLY A 195 -1.83 11.64 5.16
CA GLY A 195 -2.88 11.39 6.13
C GLY A 195 -2.88 9.96 6.66
N SER A 196 -3.78 9.64 7.60
CA SER A 196 -3.91 8.32 8.22
C SER A 196 -2.59 7.76 8.79
N GLY A 197 -1.73 8.64 9.36
CA GLY A 197 -0.42 8.26 9.90
C GLY A 197 0.69 8.13 8.85
N ARG A 198 0.42 8.32 7.57
CA ARG A 198 1.43 8.27 6.51
C ARG A 198 2.26 9.55 6.51
N LYS A 199 3.60 9.39 6.51
CA LYS A 199 4.56 10.49 6.45
C LYS A 199 4.71 11.00 5.00
N TYR A 200 5.28 12.19 4.83
CA TYR A 200 5.58 12.76 3.51
C TYR A 200 6.46 11.87 2.63
N SER A 201 7.29 10.99 3.23
CA SER A 201 8.06 10.00 2.50
C SER A 201 7.19 9.07 1.65
N PHE A 202 6.01 8.70 2.16
CA PHE A 202 5.03 7.91 1.41
C PHE A 202 4.39 8.72 0.28
N ALA A 203 4.11 10.01 0.48
CA ALA A 203 3.60 10.88 -0.57
C ALA A 203 4.61 11.07 -1.71
N ILE A 204 5.90 11.23 -1.40
CA ILE A 204 6.98 11.27 -2.41
C ILE A 204 7.00 9.96 -3.21
N TRP A 205 6.92 8.82 -2.53
CA TRP A 205 6.83 7.52 -3.19
C TRP A 205 5.59 7.41 -4.09
N ALA A 206 4.42 7.80 -3.59
CA ALA A 206 3.18 7.80 -4.36
C ALA A 206 3.27 8.73 -5.59
N THR A 207 3.94 9.89 -5.47
CA THR A 207 4.21 10.77 -6.62
C THR A 207 5.07 10.07 -7.66
N PHE A 208 6.14 9.38 -7.26
CA PHE A 208 6.97 8.59 -8.17
C PHE A 208 6.18 7.51 -8.91
N VAL A 209 5.37 6.73 -8.18
CA VAL A 209 4.46 5.74 -8.77
C VAL A 209 3.47 6.41 -9.71
N GLY A 210 2.97 7.58 -9.32
CA GLY A 210 2.09 8.41 -10.13
C GLY A 210 2.70 8.83 -11.46
N LEU A 211 3.97 9.21 -11.46
CA LEU A 211 4.71 9.51 -12.68
C LEU A 211 4.86 8.28 -13.57
N ALA A 212 5.26 7.14 -13.00
CA ALA A 212 5.45 5.90 -13.75
C ALA A 212 4.17 5.46 -14.47
N TYR A 213 3.03 5.46 -13.77
CA TYR A 213 1.74 5.13 -14.36
C TYR A 213 1.23 6.17 -15.35
N GLY A 214 1.48 7.46 -15.09
CA GLY A 214 1.14 8.53 -16.03
C GLY A 214 1.90 8.39 -17.36
N TYR A 215 3.21 8.16 -17.32
CA TYR A 215 3.99 7.92 -18.54
C TYR A 215 3.58 6.63 -19.26
N ALA A 216 3.29 5.56 -18.51
CA ALA A 216 2.78 4.32 -19.09
C ALA A 216 1.44 4.53 -19.82
N THR A 217 0.57 5.40 -19.28
CA THR A 217 -0.69 5.78 -19.93
C THR A 217 -0.43 6.56 -21.22
N ILE A 218 0.54 7.49 -21.26
CA ILE A 218 0.89 8.20 -22.49
C ILE A 218 1.39 7.20 -23.55
N ILE A 219 2.28 6.28 -23.17
CA ILE A 219 2.90 5.32 -24.09
C ILE A 219 1.86 4.35 -24.67
N SER A 220 0.96 3.85 -23.83
CA SER A 220 -0.02 2.84 -24.24
C SER A 220 -1.34 3.41 -24.77
N SER A 221 -1.67 4.68 -24.44
CA SER A 221 -3.00 5.27 -24.61
C SER A 221 -4.13 4.41 -24.01
N SER A 222 -3.78 3.51 -23.08
CA SER A 222 -4.68 2.54 -22.46
C SER A 222 -4.68 2.65 -20.94
N ILE A 223 -5.86 2.62 -20.35
CA ILE A 223 -6.02 2.60 -18.89
C ILE A 223 -5.78 1.21 -18.29
N ILE A 224 -5.88 0.15 -19.09
CA ILE A 224 -5.68 -1.24 -18.63
C ILE A 224 -4.26 -1.44 -18.11
N VAL A 225 -3.27 -0.81 -18.74
CA VAL A 225 -1.86 -0.93 -18.34
C VAL A 225 -1.62 -0.44 -16.91
N PRO A 226 -1.90 0.83 -16.55
CA PRO A 226 -1.70 1.28 -15.17
C PRO A 226 -2.64 0.59 -14.18
N MET A 227 -3.90 0.30 -14.51
CA MET A 227 -4.84 -0.44 -13.64
C MET A 227 -4.28 -1.80 -13.23
N THR A 228 -3.86 -2.59 -14.22
CA THR A 228 -3.33 -3.94 -13.98
C THR A 228 -2.01 -3.87 -13.21
N SER A 229 -1.10 -2.98 -13.61
CA SER A 229 0.18 -2.80 -12.93
C SER A 229 0.00 -2.38 -11.48
N HIS A 230 -0.93 -1.46 -11.20
CA HIS A 230 -1.19 -0.97 -9.85
C HIS A 230 -1.80 -2.07 -8.97
N ALA A 231 -2.81 -2.78 -9.45
CA ALA A 231 -3.42 -3.90 -8.74
C ALA A 231 -2.38 -4.99 -8.42
N LEU A 232 -1.53 -5.35 -9.38
CA LEU A 232 -0.46 -6.34 -9.17
C LEU A 232 0.60 -5.84 -8.19
N ASN A 233 1.04 -4.58 -8.26
CA ASN A 233 1.99 -4.02 -7.30
C ASN A 233 1.44 -3.99 -5.87
N ASN A 234 0.16 -3.66 -5.70
CA ASN A 234 -0.50 -3.73 -4.40
C ASN A 234 -0.55 -5.18 -3.89
N LEU A 235 -0.91 -6.13 -4.74
CA LEU A 235 -0.99 -7.55 -4.38
C LEU A 235 0.39 -8.10 -3.99
N VAL A 236 1.42 -7.83 -4.79
CA VAL A 236 2.82 -8.22 -4.47
C VAL A 236 3.25 -7.62 -3.13
N GLY A 237 2.97 -6.32 -2.91
CA GLY A 237 3.31 -5.65 -1.66
C GLY A 237 2.60 -6.26 -0.44
N THR A 238 1.33 -6.62 -0.58
CA THR A 238 0.52 -7.25 0.48
C THR A 238 1.01 -8.65 0.82
N ILE A 239 1.28 -9.48 -0.21
CA ILE A 239 1.78 -10.85 -0.02
C ILE A 239 3.16 -10.83 0.65
N LEU A 240 4.07 -9.98 0.18
CA LEU A 240 5.41 -9.85 0.76
C LEU A 240 5.35 -9.39 2.21
N TRP A 241 4.51 -8.42 2.52
CA TRP A 241 4.35 -7.96 3.90
C TRP A 241 3.86 -9.07 4.81
N ARG A 242 2.83 -9.82 4.39
CA ARG A 242 2.29 -10.93 5.17
C ARG A 242 3.32 -12.02 5.41
N TYR A 243 4.03 -12.45 4.36
CA TYR A 243 5.08 -13.46 4.46
C TYR A 243 6.17 -13.07 5.46
N ILE A 244 6.58 -11.81 5.45
CA ILE A 244 7.61 -11.29 6.36
C ILE A 244 7.09 -11.23 7.80
N SER A 245 5.85 -10.79 8.01
CA SER A 245 5.24 -10.72 9.35
C SER A 245 5.12 -12.10 9.98
N ASP A 246 4.66 -13.11 9.24
CA ASP A 246 4.52 -14.48 9.73
C ASP A 246 5.88 -15.11 10.09
N THR A 247 6.93 -14.86 9.31
CA THR A 247 8.28 -15.35 9.62
C THR A 247 8.91 -14.69 10.84
N SER A 248 8.55 -13.43 11.11
CA SER A 248 9.04 -12.69 12.28
C SER A 248 8.42 -13.19 13.58
N GLU A 249 7.14 -13.58 13.56
CA GLU A 249 6.46 -14.18 14.72
C GLU A 249 7.01 -15.57 15.06
N GLN A 250 7.28 -16.41 14.05
CA GLN A 250 7.82 -17.75 14.25
C GLN A 250 9.29 -17.78 14.73
N GLY A 251 10.05 -16.74 14.47
CA GLY A 251 11.45 -16.62 14.92
C GLY A 251 11.62 -16.09 16.35
N LEU A 252 10.52 -15.73 17.04
CA LEU A 252 10.49 -15.25 18.44
C LEU A 252 10.04 -16.34 19.42
N GLU A 253 9.60 -17.51 18.95
CA GLU A 253 9.29 -18.71 19.74
C GLU A 253 10.51 -19.65 19.82
#